data_08bbc06dba9b6503c24a16cfabe4f7ac
#
_entry.id   08bbc06dba9b6503c24a16cfabe4f7ac
#
_cell.length_a   1.000
_cell.length_b   1.000
_cell.length_c   1.000
_cell.angle_alpha   90.00
_cell.angle_beta   90.00
_cell.angle_gamma   90.00
#
_symmetry.space_group_name_H-M   'P 1'
#
loop_
_entity.id
_entity.type
_entity.pdbx_description
1 polymer ?
#
loop_
_entity_poly.entity_id
_entity_poly.type
_entity_poly.pdbx_seq_one_letter_code
_entity_poly.pdbx_strand_id
1 'polypeptide(L)'
;MRIVVAVGISVLVVGLLAGTKAAQISSLMRFGKAAQAAGPPPQAVGTAVAKAAEWESLLQAVGSVEAGRGVTISNEVPGVVRAIRFESGAKVRPGQVLVELDASVERAQLASLQARREFATSSATRTRRLEAGGASTKAQLEADEVQLRTVSADAQALIAQIEKKTIRAPFGGKLGIRSVNLGQYLNPGTPITVLESQEAVYIDFTVPQQQLARVPVGSPVRISLPDVQPPRTLAGKIAAVVPNVDPVTRAVKLRASVEEVQGDGKAEADKLRDALRPGMFVTVSVVLPERASVVFVPATSIMRAPYGNSVYIVEDKKDGPGGKPAKLARQQFVRVGVSRGDFVAIDEGVTAGQEVVTLGAFKLRNGAPVFVNNEIQLSPSQTPNPQNR
;
A
#
# COMPACT_ATOMS: atom_id res chain seq x y z
N MET A 1 97.34 -43.73 -23.79
CA MET A 1 96.75 -42.86 -24.78
C MET A 1 95.19 -42.96 -24.86
N ARG A 2 94.56 -44.12 -24.77
CA ARG A 2 93.10 -44.31 -24.81
C ARG A 2 92.31 -43.74 -23.61
N ILE A 3 92.88 -43.71 -22.42
CA ILE A 3 92.23 -43.20 -21.21
C ILE A 3 92.15 -41.67 -21.22
N VAL A 4 93.22 -40.98 -21.69
CA VAL A 4 93.27 -39.50 -21.81
C VAL A 4 92.22 -38.94 -22.81
N VAL A 5 92.02 -39.66 -23.90
CA VAL A 5 91.03 -39.36 -24.89
C VAL A 5 89.61 -39.53 -24.35
N ALA A 6 89.33 -40.60 -23.59
CA ALA A 6 88.05 -40.85 -22.97
C ALA A 6 87.66 -39.77 -21.93
N VAL A 7 88.63 -39.36 -21.08
CA VAL A 7 88.45 -38.28 -20.10
C VAL A 7 88.17 -36.93 -20.80
N GLY A 8 88.90 -36.62 -21.92
CA GLY A 8 88.70 -35.43 -22.66
C GLY A 8 87.28 -35.39 -23.28
N ILE A 9 86.76 -36.46 -23.85
CA ILE A 9 85.42 -36.58 -24.36
C ILE A 9 84.35 -36.42 -23.26
N SER A 10 84.54 -37.04 -22.09
CA SER A 10 83.63 -36.89 -20.97
C SER A 10 83.54 -35.46 -20.44
N VAL A 11 84.67 -34.76 -20.34
CA VAL A 11 84.67 -33.34 -19.95
C VAL A 11 83.99 -32.49 -20.98
N LEU A 12 84.15 -32.76 -22.27
CA LEU A 12 83.49 -32.04 -23.35
C LEU A 12 81.97 -32.24 -23.35
N VAL A 13 81.51 -33.49 -23.12
CA VAL A 13 80.06 -33.83 -23.00
C VAL A 13 79.47 -33.19 -21.77
N VAL A 14 80.13 -33.19 -20.61
CA VAL A 14 79.67 -32.49 -19.39
C VAL A 14 79.63 -30.99 -19.61
N GLY A 15 80.63 -30.38 -20.27
CA GLY A 15 80.66 -28.96 -20.61
C GLY A 15 79.48 -28.58 -21.54
N LEU A 16 79.19 -29.44 -22.52
CA LEU A 16 78.08 -29.20 -23.46
C LEU A 16 76.72 -29.32 -22.74
N LEU A 17 76.57 -30.31 -21.87
CA LEU A 17 75.38 -30.48 -21.05
C LEU A 17 75.17 -29.34 -20.07
N ALA A 18 76.23 -28.86 -19.44
CA ALA A 18 76.19 -27.68 -18.53
C ALA A 18 75.83 -26.42 -19.31
N GLY A 19 76.41 -26.20 -20.51
CA GLY A 19 76.06 -25.08 -21.38
C GLY A 19 74.61 -25.09 -21.84
N THR A 20 74.07 -26.24 -22.24
CA THR A 20 72.67 -26.35 -22.66
C THR A 20 71.72 -26.14 -21.46
N LYS A 21 72.06 -26.63 -20.27
CA LYS A 21 71.30 -26.37 -19.02
C LYS A 21 71.33 -24.91 -18.61
N ALA A 22 72.48 -24.25 -18.66
CA ALA A 22 72.59 -22.81 -18.40
C ALA A 22 71.77 -21.96 -19.36
N ALA A 23 71.78 -22.30 -20.67
CA ALA A 23 70.95 -21.65 -21.66
C ALA A 23 69.45 -21.84 -21.41
N GLN A 24 69.05 -23.06 -21.05
CA GLN A 24 67.64 -23.36 -20.68
C GLN A 24 67.24 -22.58 -19.41
N ILE A 25 68.04 -22.53 -18.38
CA ILE A 25 67.74 -21.77 -17.15
C ILE A 25 67.66 -20.27 -17.46
N SER A 26 68.59 -19.72 -18.23
CA SER A 26 68.56 -18.31 -18.63
C SER A 26 67.33 -17.92 -19.46
N SER A 27 66.89 -18.82 -20.38
CA SER A 27 65.64 -18.60 -21.15
C SER A 27 64.42 -18.65 -20.22
N LEU A 28 64.36 -19.63 -19.30
CA LEU A 28 63.25 -19.69 -18.30
C LEU A 28 63.21 -18.47 -17.38
N MET A 29 64.39 -17.96 -16.96
CA MET A 29 64.42 -16.71 -16.16
C MET A 29 64.00 -15.49 -16.96
N ARG A 30 64.35 -15.38 -18.26
CA ARG A 30 63.86 -14.31 -19.16
C ARG A 30 62.38 -14.39 -19.39
N PHE A 31 61.82 -15.61 -19.62
CA PHE A 31 60.42 -15.84 -19.74
C PHE A 31 59.66 -15.51 -18.41
N GLY A 32 60.18 -15.94 -17.27
CA GLY A 32 59.64 -15.60 -15.94
C GLY A 32 59.59 -14.10 -15.65
N LYS A 33 60.69 -13.39 -15.96
CA LYS A 33 60.76 -11.93 -15.81
C LYS A 33 59.84 -11.21 -16.79
N ALA A 34 59.71 -11.68 -18.04
CA ALA A 34 58.79 -11.11 -19.02
C ALA A 34 57.31 -11.37 -18.63
N ALA A 35 56.98 -12.52 -18.10
CA ALA A 35 55.65 -12.85 -17.58
C ALA A 35 55.27 -12.04 -16.34
N GLN A 36 56.23 -11.81 -15.44
CA GLN A 36 56.01 -10.92 -14.28
C GLN A 36 55.85 -9.43 -14.67
N ALA A 37 56.60 -8.97 -15.70
CA ALA A 37 56.48 -7.64 -16.20
C ALA A 37 55.18 -7.39 -16.99
N ALA A 38 54.61 -8.44 -17.59
CA ALA A 38 53.35 -8.38 -18.32
C ALA A 38 52.12 -8.24 -17.42
N GLY A 39 52.25 -8.60 -16.11
CA GLY A 39 51.15 -8.60 -15.15
C GLY A 39 50.08 -9.67 -15.44
N PRO A 40 49.06 -9.75 -14.63
CA PRO A 40 47.94 -10.72 -14.86
C PRO A 40 47.19 -10.36 -16.14
N PRO A 41 46.71 -11.36 -16.89
CA PRO A 41 45.94 -11.09 -18.11
C PRO A 41 44.66 -10.31 -17.80
N PRO A 42 44.28 -9.35 -18.67
CA PRO A 42 43.10 -8.53 -18.46
C PRO A 42 41.83 -9.40 -18.46
N GLN A 43 40.94 -9.17 -17.51
CA GLN A 43 39.69 -9.90 -17.35
C GLN A 43 38.58 -9.26 -18.17
N ALA A 44 37.78 -10.08 -18.90
CA ALA A 44 36.60 -9.61 -19.59
C ALA A 44 35.50 -9.25 -18.59
N VAL A 45 34.97 -8.04 -18.69
CA VAL A 45 33.91 -7.54 -17.83
C VAL A 45 32.82 -6.83 -18.64
N GLY A 46 31.56 -6.99 -18.25
CA GLY A 46 30.48 -6.13 -18.72
C GLY A 46 30.36 -4.92 -17.82
N THR A 47 30.07 -3.77 -18.40
CA THR A 47 29.99 -2.50 -17.66
C THR A 47 28.71 -1.76 -17.94
N ALA A 48 28.31 -0.87 -17.01
CA ALA A 48 27.26 0.13 -17.18
C ALA A 48 27.70 1.44 -16.62
N VAL A 49 27.18 2.53 -17.18
CA VAL A 49 27.45 3.88 -16.66
C VAL A 49 26.47 4.20 -15.54
N ALA A 50 26.99 4.66 -14.41
CA ALA A 50 26.18 5.17 -13.31
C ALA A 50 25.42 6.43 -13.76
N LYS A 51 24.09 6.42 -13.62
CA LYS A 51 23.22 7.51 -14.06
C LYS A 51 22.65 8.25 -12.85
N ALA A 52 22.46 9.56 -13.00
CA ALA A 52 21.69 10.35 -12.03
C ALA A 52 20.24 10.46 -12.53
N ALA A 53 19.29 10.34 -11.60
CA ALA A 53 17.89 10.64 -11.85
C ALA A 53 17.21 11.13 -10.58
N GLU A 54 16.12 11.86 -10.75
CA GLU A 54 15.23 12.21 -9.65
C GLU A 54 14.28 11.05 -9.38
N TRP A 55 14.39 10.47 -8.22
CA TRP A 55 13.47 9.43 -7.76
C TRP A 55 12.45 9.99 -6.78
N GLU A 56 11.21 9.55 -6.95
CA GLU A 56 10.17 9.83 -5.97
C GLU A 56 10.52 9.18 -4.64
N SER A 57 10.48 9.97 -3.59
CA SER A 57 10.60 9.46 -2.23
C SER A 57 9.26 8.87 -1.81
N LEU A 58 9.24 7.59 -1.45
CA LEU A 58 8.05 6.87 -1.02
C LEU A 58 8.16 6.53 0.47
N LEU A 59 7.13 6.88 1.23
CA LEU A 59 6.98 6.42 2.60
C LEU A 59 5.99 5.26 2.61
N GLN A 60 6.46 4.07 2.93
CA GLN A 60 5.64 2.87 3.01
C GLN A 60 5.05 2.68 4.40
N ALA A 61 3.78 2.33 4.46
CA ALA A 61 3.06 1.99 5.66
C ALA A 61 2.06 0.86 5.37
N VAL A 62 1.68 0.13 6.41
CA VAL A 62 0.56 -0.81 6.32
C VAL A 62 -0.68 -0.09 6.81
N GLY A 63 -1.75 -0.16 6.02
CA GLY A 63 -3.05 0.42 6.35
C GLY A 63 -4.13 -0.65 6.43
N SER A 64 -5.24 -0.27 7.04
CA SER A 64 -6.46 -1.06 7.05
C SER A 64 -7.58 -0.34 6.30
N VAL A 65 -8.37 -1.12 5.60
CA VAL A 65 -9.54 -0.63 4.86
C VAL A 65 -10.67 -0.34 5.84
N GLU A 66 -11.24 0.87 5.76
CA GLU A 66 -12.36 1.30 6.58
C GLU A 66 -13.55 1.70 5.68
N ALA A 67 -14.76 1.32 6.08
CA ALA A 67 -15.97 1.80 5.43
C ALA A 67 -16.19 3.29 5.73
N GLY A 68 -16.62 4.06 4.75
CA GLY A 68 -16.93 5.48 4.95
C GLY A 68 -18.07 5.72 5.93
N ARG A 69 -19.05 4.82 5.93
CA ARG A 69 -20.16 4.76 6.89
C ARG A 69 -20.43 3.31 7.22
N GLY A 70 -20.39 2.98 8.48
CA GLY A 70 -20.80 1.68 9.02
C GLY A 70 -21.67 1.89 10.26
N VAL A 71 -22.78 1.18 10.35
CA VAL A 71 -23.66 1.23 11.52
C VAL A 71 -24.22 -0.16 11.81
N THR A 72 -24.28 -0.52 13.08
CA THR A 72 -25.05 -1.67 13.52
C THR A 72 -26.52 -1.27 13.62
N ILE A 73 -27.35 -1.85 12.79
CA ILE A 73 -28.81 -1.67 12.84
C ILE A 73 -29.34 -2.44 14.03
N SER A 74 -30.07 -1.74 14.90
CA SER A 74 -30.75 -2.28 16.08
C SER A 74 -32.16 -1.74 16.19
N ASN A 75 -33.00 -2.34 17.01
CA ASN A 75 -34.33 -1.82 17.33
C ASN A 75 -34.26 -0.79 18.47
N GLU A 76 -35.11 0.26 18.38
CA GLU A 76 -35.21 1.29 19.42
C GLU A 76 -36.27 0.93 20.48
N VAL A 77 -37.29 0.16 20.11
CA VAL A 77 -38.42 -0.21 20.96
C VAL A 77 -38.54 -1.73 21.03
N PRO A 78 -39.05 -2.30 22.14
CA PRO A 78 -39.21 -3.74 22.27
C PRO A 78 -40.32 -4.26 21.38
N GLY A 79 -40.24 -5.53 20.98
CA GLY A 79 -41.31 -6.19 20.24
C GLY A 79 -40.91 -7.53 19.62
N VAL A 80 -41.92 -8.26 19.15
CA VAL A 80 -41.74 -9.53 18.43
C VAL A 80 -41.53 -9.27 16.96
N VAL A 81 -40.54 -9.91 16.33
CA VAL A 81 -40.30 -9.84 14.89
C VAL A 81 -41.47 -10.49 14.12
N ARG A 82 -42.21 -9.65 13.38
CA ARG A 82 -43.32 -10.05 12.55
C ARG A 82 -42.92 -10.39 11.13
N ALA A 83 -42.00 -9.60 10.57
CA ALA A 83 -41.51 -9.83 9.22
C ALA A 83 -40.04 -9.37 9.08
N ILE A 84 -39.30 -10.10 8.22
CA ILE A 84 -37.95 -9.76 7.81
C ILE A 84 -37.97 -9.56 6.30
N ARG A 85 -37.52 -8.38 5.82
CA ARG A 85 -37.63 -7.93 4.43
C ARG A 85 -36.26 -7.85 3.72
N PHE A 86 -35.24 -8.51 4.25
CA PHE A 86 -33.93 -8.56 3.65
C PHE A 86 -33.28 -9.92 3.81
N GLU A 87 -32.30 -10.20 2.97
CA GLU A 87 -31.40 -11.35 3.05
C GLU A 87 -29.99 -10.90 3.48
N SER A 88 -29.26 -11.82 4.12
CA SER A 88 -27.86 -11.55 4.50
C SER A 88 -27.02 -11.24 3.26
N GLY A 89 -26.23 -10.16 3.31
CA GLY A 89 -25.40 -9.73 2.20
C GLY A 89 -26.11 -8.92 1.10
N ALA A 90 -27.42 -8.66 1.24
CA ALA A 90 -28.18 -7.88 0.26
C ALA A 90 -27.77 -6.41 0.20
N LYS A 91 -27.87 -5.81 -0.99
CA LYS A 91 -27.76 -4.34 -1.16
C LYS A 91 -29.13 -3.69 -0.88
N VAL A 92 -29.10 -2.60 -0.13
CA VAL A 92 -30.33 -1.87 0.26
C VAL A 92 -30.20 -0.39 -0.07
N ARG A 93 -31.38 0.27 -0.25
CA ARG A 93 -31.51 1.70 -0.48
C ARG A 93 -31.84 2.43 0.82
N PRO A 94 -31.55 3.74 0.91
CA PRO A 94 -31.98 4.57 2.04
C PRO A 94 -33.49 4.44 2.27
N GLY A 95 -33.94 4.30 3.53
CA GLY A 95 -35.34 4.18 3.91
C GLY A 95 -35.99 2.82 3.66
N GLN A 96 -35.29 1.87 3.04
CA GLN A 96 -35.80 0.52 2.80
C GLN A 96 -36.13 -0.18 4.12
N VAL A 97 -37.30 -0.80 4.21
CA VAL A 97 -37.73 -1.58 5.38
C VAL A 97 -36.90 -2.85 5.48
N LEU A 98 -36.33 -3.08 6.64
CA LEU A 98 -35.51 -4.27 6.95
C LEU A 98 -36.26 -5.27 7.83
N VAL A 99 -36.84 -4.76 8.93
CA VAL A 99 -37.57 -5.58 9.89
C VAL A 99 -38.85 -4.87 10.35
N GLU A 100 -39.91 -5.61 10.49
CA GLU A 100 -41.15 -5.13 11.07
C GLU A 100 -41.42 -5.87 12.37
N LEU A 101 -41.57 -5.13 13.47
CA LEU A 101 -42.03 -5.66 14.74
C LEU A 101 -43.56 -5.65 14.78
N ASP A 102 -44.12 -6.52 15.59
CA ASP A 102 -45.57 -6.52 15.81
C ASP A 102 -46.05 -5.23 16.48
N ALA A 103 -46.94 -4.53 15.82
CA ALA A 103 -47.55 -3.26 16.27
C ALA A 103 -49.09 -3.40 16.36
N SER A 104 -49.62 -4.60 16.49
CA SER A 104 -51.07 -4.85 16.47
C SER A 104 -51.78 -4.14 17.64
N VAL A 105 -51.21 -4.17 18.82
CA VAL A 105 -51.76 -3.52 20.02
C VAL A 105 -51.75 -2.01 19.88
N GLU A 106 -50.63 -1.45 19.45
CA GLU A 106 -50.46 0.00 19.26
C GLU A 106 -51.39 0.53 18.15
N ARG A 107 -51.58 -0.25 17.08
CA ARG A 107 -52.53 0.13 16.02
C ARG A 107 -53.96 0.16 16.52
N ALA A 108 -54.36 -0.80 17.36
CA ALA A 108 -55.69 -0.79 17.98
C ALA A 108 -55.88 0.42 18.92
N GLN A 109 -54.85 0.75 19.72
CA GLN A 109 -54.84 1.93 20.57
C GLN A 109 -54.93 3.22 19.74
N LEU A 110 -54.17 3.29 18.61
CA LEU A 110 -54.25 4.43 17.69
C LEU A 110 -55.66 4.62 17.12
N ALA A 111 -56.32 3.56 16.71
CA ALA A 111 -57.70 3.62 16.23
C ALA A 111 -58.64 4.20 17.30
N SER A 112 -58.47 3.80 18.58
CA SER A 112 -59.25 4.37 19.69
C SER A 112 -58.97 5.85 19.90
N LEU A 113 -57.70 6.28 19.87
CA LEU A 113 -57.32 7.70 19.97
C LEU A 113 -57.82 8.53 18.78
N GLN A 114 -57.81 7.97 17.58
CA GLN A 114 -58.36 8.62 16.40
C GLN A 114 -59.88 8.88 16.55
N ALA A 115 -60.66 7.93 17.04
CA ALA A 115 -62.06 8.10 17.33
C ALA A 115 -62.33 9.19 18.40
N ARG A 116 -61.51 9.20 19.47
CA ARG A 116 -61.55 10.25 20.50
C ARG A 116 -61.21 11.62 19.95
N ARG A 117 -60.21 11.71 19.06
CA ARG A 117 -59.83 12.99 18.38
C ARG A 117 -60.93 13.50 17.47
N GLU A 118 -61.61 12.59 16.73
CA GLU A 118 -62.76 12.97 15.89
C GLU A 118 -63.91 13.53 16.74
N PHE A 119 -64.22 12.89 17.87
CA PHE A 119 -65.23 13.39 18.83
C PHE A 119 -64.83 14.75 19.39
N ALA A 120 -63.59 14.91 19.85
CA ALA A 120 -63.10 16.21 20.39
C ALA A 120 -63.11 17.31 19.30
N THR A 121 -62.79 16.97 18.09
CA THR A 121 -62.86 17.91 16.93
C THR A 121 -64.28 18.37 16.69
N SER A 122 -65.25 17.44 16.69
CA SER A 122 -66.67 17.75 16.53
C SER A 122 -67.21 18.61 17.68
N SER A 123 -66.80 18.30 18.92
CA SER A 123 -67.16 19.06 20.13
C SER A 123 -66.62 20.49 20.07
N ALA A 124 -65.32 20.67 19.87
CA ALA A 124 -64.67 21.99 19.75
C ALA A 124 -65.28 22.83 18.62
N THR A 125 -65.61 22.18 17.45
CA THR A 125 -66.26 22.87 16.34
C THR A 125 -67.66 23.30 16.67
N ARG A 126 -68.41 22.51 17.38
CA ARG A 126 -69.79 22.81 17.84
C ARG A 126 -69.76 23.98 18.84
N THR A 127 -68.91 23.88 19.89
CA THR A 127 -68.76 24.89 20.95
C THR A 127 -68.31 26.21 20.37
N ARG A 128 -67.41 26.23 19.39
CA ARG A 128 -66.98 27.45 18.67
C ARG A 128 -68.16 28.10 17.95
N ARG A 129 -69.05 27.35 17.29
CA ARG A 129 -70.25 27.89 16.67
C ARG A 129 -71.23 28.46 17.68
N LEU A 130 -71.41 27.81 18.81
CA LEU A 130 -72.30 28.26 19.88
C LEU A 130 -71.74 29.51 20.61
N GLU A 131 -70.44 29.59 20.80
CA GLU A 131 -69.79 30.78 21.40
C GLU A 131 -69.94 31.99 20.47
N ALA A 132 -69.71 31.83 19.17
CA ALA A 132 -69.91 32.88 18.18
C ALA A 132 -71.38 33.35 18.15
N GLY A 133 -72.33 32.50 18.47
CA GLY A 133 -73.77 32.85 18.62
C GLY A 133 -74.13 33.30 20.02
N GLY A 134 -73.21 33.41 20.96
CA GLY A 134 -73.48 33.81 22.37
C GLY A 134 -74.11 32.69 23.22
N ALA A 135 -74.18 31.45 22.74
CA ALA A 135 -74.82 30.33 23.42
C ALA A 135 -73.82 29.40 24.19
N SER A 136 -72.56 29.76 24.19
CA SER A 136 -71.51 29.09 25.02
C SER A 136 -70.51 30.08 25.54
N THR A 137 -69.71 29.72 26.53
CA THR A 137 -68.67 30.56 27.16
C THR A 137 -67.29 30.36 26.50
N LYS A 138 -66.43 31.38 26.50
CA LYS A 138 -65.02 31.24 26.06
C LYS A 138 -64.28 30.17 26.80
N ALA A 139 -64.53 30.05 28.13
CA ALA A 139 -63.90 29.03 28.96
C ALA A 139 -64.25 27.62 28.53
N GLN A 140 -65.50 27.37 28.07
CA GLN A 140 -65.92 26.09 27.54
C GLN A 140 -65.26 25.79 26.19
N LEU A 141 -65.14 26.82 25.33
CA LEU A 141 -64.40 26.67 24.05
C LEU A 141 -62.93 26.33 24.30
N GLU A 142 -62.27 27.07 25.18
CA GLU A 142 -60.85 26.80 25.54
C GLU A 142 -60.68 25.37 26.11
N ALA A 143 -61.61 24.89 26.96
CA ALA A 143 -61.57 23.51 27.48
C ALA A 143 -61.65 22.45 26.39
N ASP A 144 -62.58 22.64 25.42
CA ASP A 144 -62.76 21.70 24.31
C ASP A 144 -61.57 21.74 23.35
N GLU A 145 -60.97 22.95 23.15
CA GLU A 145 -59.77 23.09 22.29
C GLU A 145 -58.54 22.47 22.97
N VAL A 146 -58.39 22.62 24.30
CA VAL A 146 -57.33 21.92 25.06
C VAL A 146 -57.47 20.42 24.94
N GLN A 147 -58.69 19.89 25.12
CA GLN A 147 -59.00 18.47 25.00
C GLN A 147 -58.63 17.97 23.59
N LEU A 148 -58.98 18.67 22.53
CA LEU A 148 -58.64 18.31 21.15
C LEU A 148 -57.11 18.28 20.97
N ARG A 149 -56.36 19.28 21.48
CA ARG A 149 -54.91 19.34 21.42
C ARG A 149 -54.26 18.17 22.16
N THR A 150 -54.75 17.85 23.33
CA THR A 150 -54.24 16.73 24.17
C THR A 150 -54.40 15.40 23.42
N VAL A 151 -55.61 15.07 22.99
CA VAL A 151 -55.85 13.80 22.27
C VAL A 151 -55.10 13.72 20.95
N SER A 152 -54.89 14.85 20.26
CA SER A 152 -54.11 14.92 19.04
C SER A 152 -52.62 14.66 19.31
N ALA A 153 -52.09 15.20 20.41
CA ALA A 153 -50.69 14.96 20.82
C ALA A 153 -50.48 13.47 21.22
N ASP A 154 -51.43 12.87 21.95
CA ASP A 154 -51.39 11.44 22.31
C ASP A 154 -51.40 10.53 21.07
N ALA A 155 -52.24 10.86 20.09
CA ALA A 155 -52.27 10.14 18.83
C ALA A 155 -50.96 10.25 18.05
N GLN A 156 -50.33 11.43 18.01
CA GLN A 156 -49.03 11.64 17.35
C GLN A 156 -47.90 10.88 18.08
N ALA A 157 -47.90 10.89 19.42
CA ALA A 157 -46.92 10.12 20.18
C ALA A 157 -46.99 8.63 19.88
N LEU A 158 -48.21 8.08 19.77
CA LEU A 158 -48.40 6.69 19.43
C LEU A 158 -48.02 6.35 17.96
N ILE A 159 -48.26 7.27 17.04
CA ILE A 159 -47.82 7.13 15.63
C ILE A 159 -46.29 7.01 15.59
N ALA A 160 -45.58 7.91 16.28
CA ALA A 160 -44.11 7.87 16.35
C ALA A 160 -43.60 6.54 16.97
N GLN A 161 -44.30 6.01 17.95
CA GLN A 161 -43.97 4.72 18.57
C GLN A 161 -44.19 3.53 17.60
N ILE A 162 -45.27 3.56 16.80
CA ILE A 162 -45.54 2.58 15.72
C ILE A 162 -44.47 2.67 14.63
N GLU A 163 -44.07 3.88 14.24
CA GLU A 163 -43.00 4.06 13.23
C GLU A 163 -41.67 3.44 13.68
N LYS A 164 -41.32 3.56 14.96
CA LYS A 164 -40.11 2.92 15.53
C LYS A 164 -40.16 1.39 15.51
N LYS A 165 -41.35 0.78 15.36
CA LYS A 165 -41.48 -0.66 15.16
C LYS A 165 -41.16 -1.13 13.73
N THR A 166 -40.95 -0.18 12.81
CA THR A 166 -40.49 -0.47 11.45
C THR A 166 -39.05 -0.05 11.31
N ILE A 167 -38.14 -0.99 11.35
CA ILE A 167 -36.70 -0.75 11.25
C ILE A 167 -36.33 -0.58 9.78
N ARG A 168 -35.68 0.56 9.45
CA ARG A 168 -35.29 0.93 8.09
C ARG A 168 -33.80 1.15 7.97
N ALA A 169 -33.28 1.03 6.75
CA ALA A 169 -31.90 1.37 6.43
C ALA A 169 -31.69 2.90 6.47
N PRO A 170 -30.78 3.45 7.28
CA PRO A 170 -30.56 4.89 7.37
C PRO A 170 -29.84 5.46 6.12
N PHE A 171 -29.09 4.64 5.41
CA PHE A 171 -28.41 4.96 4.16
C PHE A 171 -28.33 3.74 3.23
N GLY A 172 -27.92 3.94 1.99
CA GLY A 172 -27.71 2.85 1.04
C GLY A 172 -26.39 2.12 1.30
N GLY A 173 -26.40 0.80 1.14
CA GLY A 173 -25.21 0.01 1.39
C GLY A 173 -25.45 -1.49 1.30
N LYS A 174 -24.50 -2.25 1.81
CA LYS A 174 -24.56 -3.72 1.89
C LYS A 174 -24.80 -4.14 3.33
N LEU A 175 -25.77 -5.04 3.51
CA LEU A 175 -26.06 -5.63 4.81
C LEU A 175 -25.09 -6.78 5.11
N GLY A 176 -24.77 -6.94 6.38
CA GLY A 176 -24.04 -8.07 6.92
C GLY A 176 -24.94 -9.29 7.12
N ILE A 177 -24.51 -10.19 8.00
CA ILE A 177 -25.26 -11.37 8.39
C ILE A 177 -26.41 -10.94 9.30
N ARG A 178 -27.58 -11.53 9.10
CA ARG A 178 -28.76 -11.35 9.92
C ARG A 178 -28.59 -12.05 11.28
N SER A 179 -28.82 -11.31 12.36
CA SER A 179 -28.68 -11.81 13.75
C SER A 179 -30.00 -12.07 14.46
N VAL A 180 -31.15 -11.88 13.76
CA VAL A 180 -32.50 -12.05 14.37
C VAL A 180 -33.34 -13.00 13.56
N ASN A 181 -34.35 -13.60 14.21
CA ASN A 181 -35.27 -14.59 13.61
C ASN A 181 -36.74 -14.14 13.66
N LEU A 182 -37.53 -14.64 12.75
CA LEU A 182 -38.96 -14.44 12.75
C LEU A 182 -39.57 -14.99 14.06
N GLY A 183 -40.49 -14.27 14.71
CA GLY A 183 -41.08 -14.63 15.99
C GLY A 183 -40.20 -14.37 17.22
N GLN A 184 -38.98 -13.93 17.03
CA GLN A 184 -38.08 -13.59 18.14
C GLN A 184 -38.51 -12.28 18.81
N TYR A 185 -38.48 -12.26 20.16
CA TYR A 185 -38.67 -11.04 20.93
C TYR A 185 -37.34 -10.28 21.01
N LEU A 186 -37.36 -8.99 20.67
CA LEU A 186 -36.21 -8.11 20.71
C LEU A 186 -36.35 -7.08 21.83
N ASN A 187 -35.30 -6.92 22.65
CA ASN A 187 -35.15 -5.82 23.57
C ASN A 187 -34.55 -4.61 22.84
N PRO A 188 -34.77 -3.35 23.31
CA PRO A 188 -34.12 -2.18 22.74
C PRO A 188 -32.61 -2.34 22.65
N GLY A 189 -32.01 -1.97 21.52
CA GLY A 189 -30.57 -2.08 21.27
C GLY A 189 -30.10 -3.46 20.82
N THR A 190 -30.99 -4.43 20.59
CA THR A 190 -30.61 -5.75 20.07
C THR A 190 -30.07 -5.61 18.64
N PRO A 191 -28.84 -6.08 18.33
CA PRO A 191 -28.27 -6.02 16.99
C PRO A 191 -29.07 -6.88 16.01
N ILE A 192 -29.44 -6.32 14.85
CA ILE A 192 -30.18 -6.99 13.79
C ILE A 192 -29.24 -7.38 12.65
N THR A 193 -28.43 -6.45 12.20
CA THR A 193 -27.40 -6.63 11.16
C THR A 193 -26.47 -5.41 11.14
N VAL A 194 -25.33 -5.52 10.46
CA VAL A 194 -24.46 -4.39 10.17
C VAL A 194 -24.79 -3.85 8.77
N LEU A 195 -24.83 -2.54 8.62
CA LEU A 195 -24.97 -1.87 7.31
C LEU A 195 -23.69 -1.10 7.01
N GLU A 196 -23.08 -1.39 5.89
CA GLU A 196 -21.86 -0.72 5.41
C GLU A 196 -22.10 -0.04 4.07
N SER A 197 -21.70 1.22 3.98
CA SER A 197 -21.75 1.97 2.71
C SER A 197 -20.65 1.49 1.78
N GLN A 198 -20.97 1.33 0.51
CA GLN A 198 -19.99 1.04 -0.55
C GLN A 198 -19.53 2.29 -1.30
N GLU A 199 -20.10 3.48 -0.99
CA GLU A 199 -19.82 4.71 -1.74
C GLU A 199 -18.45 5.30 -1.45
N ALA A 200 -17.96 5.19 -0.21
CA ALA A 200 -16.66 5.69 0.19
C ALA A 200 -15.87 4.62 0.94
N VAL A 201 -14.67 4.38 0.48
CA VAL A 201 -13.70 3.51 1.15
C VAL A 201 -12.52 4.38 1.55
N TYR A 202 -12.14 4.28 2.80
CA TYR A 202 -10.97 4.95 3.35
C TYR A 202 -9.91 3.92 3.74
N ILE A 203 -8.67 4.37 3.76
CA ILE A 203 -7.56 3.58 4.24
C ILE A 203 -6.97 4.32 5.44
N ASP A 204 -7.06 3.71 6.61
CA ASP A 204 -6.44 4.20 7.82
C ASP A 204 -5.07 3.55 7.98
N PHE A 205 -4.03 4.35 8.17
CA PHE A 205 -2.66 3.89 8.36
C PHE A 205 -1.91 4.80 9.33
N THR A 206 -0.79 4.33 9.86
CA THR A 206 0.00 5.08 10.83
C THR A 206 1.37 5.44 10.29
N VAL A 207 1.85 6.62 10.66
CA VAL A 207 3.16 7.14 10.27
C VAL A 207 3.87 7.63 11.54
N PRO A 208 5.19 7.37 11.70
CA PRO A 208 5.96 7.92 12.81
C PRO A 208 5.88 9.45 12.84
N GLN A 209 5.73 10.04 14.04
CA GLN A 209 5.59 11.49 14.21
C GLN A 209 6.72 12.30 13.56
N GLN A 210 7.94 11.74 13.49
CA GLN A 210 9.11 12.39 12.88
C GLN A 210 8.93 12.63 11.38
N GLN A 211 8.10 11.84 10.72
CA GLN A 211 7.85 11.93 9.28
C GLN A 211 6.62 12.74 8.93
N LEU A 212 5.83 13.12 9.94
CA LEU A 212 4.55 13.82 9.74
C LEU A 212 4.72 15.15 8.99
N ALA A 213 5.78 15.90 9.28
CA ALA A 213 6.05 17.19 8.62
C ALA A 213 6.25 17.06 7.10
N ARG A 214 6.65 15.86 6.62
CA ARG A 214 6.88 15.55 5.21
C ARG A 214 5.61 15.06 4.48
N VAL A 215 4.52 14.86 5.22
CA VAL A 215 3.29 14.23 4.73
C VAL A 215 2.11 15.19 4.93
N PRO A 216 1.99 16.26 4.11
CA PRO A 216 0.85 17.16 4.20
C PRO A 216 -0.46 16.50 3.75
N VAL A 217 -1.59 17.03 4.24
CA VAL A 217 -2.92 16.66 3.74
C VAL A 217 -2.99 16.94 2.23
N GLY A 218 -3.60 16.03 1.47
CA GLY A 218 -3.64 16.10 0.01
C GLY A 218 -2.49 15.39 -0.69
N SER A 219 -1.47 14.90 0.04
CA SER A 219 -0.39 14.12 -0.58
C SER A 219 -0.95 12.89 -1.30
N PRO A 220 -0.46 12.60 -2.52
CA PRO A 220 -0.89 11.42 -3.27
C PRO A 220 -0.40 10.14 -2.60
N VAL A 221 -1.24 9.12 -2.59
CA VAL A 221 -0.91 7.81 -2.08
C VAL A 221 -1.16 6.74 -3.14
N ARG A 222 -0.35 5.70 -3.13
CA ARG A 222 -0.56 4.48 -3.91
C ARG A 222 -0.92 3.36 -2.95
N ILE A 223 -2.06 2.74 -3.19
CA ILE A 223 -2.60 1.67 -2.36
C ILE A 223 -2.47 0.38 -3.14
N SER A 224 -1.69 -0.57 -2.64
CA SER A 224 -1.50 -1.88 -3.27
C SER A 224 -2.07 -2.98 -2.39
N LEU A 225 -2.74 -3.93 -3.03
CA LEU A 225 -3.28 -5.13 -2.39
C LEU A 225 -2.22 -6.23 -2.51
N PRO A 226 -1.70 -6.77 -1.39
CA PRO A 226 -0.64 -7.76 -1.43
C PRO A 226 -1.08 -9.09 -2.05
N ASP A 227 -2.37 -9.44 -1.97
CA ASP A 227 -2.90 -10.73 -2.38
C ASP A 227 -3.40 -10.79 -3.83
N VAL A 228 -3.24 -9.72 -4.62
CA VAL A 228 -3.66 -9.67 -6.02
C VAL A 228 -2.46 -9.77 -6.94
N GLN A 229 -2.42 -10.82 -7.80
CA GLN A 229 -1.41 -10.97 -8.83
C GLN A 229 -2.03 -10.82 -10.24
N PRO A 230 -1.46 -9.98 -11.12
CA PRO A 230 -0.33 -9.07 -10.86
C PRO A 230 -0.66 -7.96 -9.86
N PRO A 231 0.34 -7.40 -9.15
CA PRO A 231 0.11 -6.34 -8.16
C PRO A 231 -0.63 -5.16 -8.79
N ARG A 232 -1.77 -4.83 -8.24
CA ARG A 232 -2.60 -3.71 -8.72
C ARG A 232 -2.57 -2.59 -7.71
N THR A 233 -2.50 -1.37 -8.22
CA THR A 233 -2.38 -0.17 -7.40
C THR A 233 -3.57 0.73 -7.64
N LEU A 234 -4.22 1.18 -6.56
CA LEU A 234 -5.21 2.24 -6.59
C LEU A 234 -4.55 3.56 -6.21
N ALA A 235 -4.96 4.62 -6.89
CA ALA A 235 -4.58 5.97 -6.53
C ALA A 235 -5.49 6.50 -5.41
N GLY A 236 -4.93 7.34 -4.56
CA GLY A 236 -5.65 8.00 -3.50
C GLY A 236 -4.91 9.24 -3.03
N LYS A 237 -5.49 9.93 -2.06
CA LYS A 237 -4.86 11.08 -1.41
C LYS A 237 -5.13 11.08 0.09
N ILE A 238 -4.26 11.70 0.85
CA ILE A 238 -4.44 11.89 2.28
C ILE A 238 -5.60 12.85 2.50
N ALA A 239 -6.69 12.35 3.08
CA ALA A 239 -7.89 13.11 3.35
C ALA A 239 -7.84 13.83 4.71
N ALA A 240 -7.23 13.17 5.71
CA ALA A 240 -7.16 13.72 7.05
C ALA A 240 -5.97 13.15 7.83
N VAL A 241 -5.51 13.93 8.80
CA VAL A 241 -4.52 13.55 9.81
C VAL A 241 -5.19 13.66 11.17
N VAL A 242 -5.12 12.62 11.99
CA VAL A 242 -5.65 12.66 13.35
C VAL A 242 -4.74 13.53 14.20
N PRO A 243 -5.26 14.53 14.93
CA PRO A 243 -4.43 15.48 15.68
C PRO A 243 -3.74 14.88 16.90
N ASN A 244 -4.09 13.66 17.27
CA ASN A 244 -3.53 12.97 18.43
C ASN A 244 -2.41 12.02 18.02
N VAL A 245 -1.32 12.03 18.78
CA VAL A 245 -0.20 11.08 18.65
C VAL A 245 -0.41 9.96 19.66
N ASP A 246 -0.32 8.73 19.24
CA ASP A 246 -0.33 7.59 20.14
C ASP A 246 0.91 7.62 21.04
N PRO A 247 0.76 7.71 22.37
CA PRO A 247 1.89 7.87 23.30
C PRO A 247 2.77 6.60 23.38
N VAL A 248 2.24 5.43 23.05
CA VAL A 248 2.95 4.16 23.13
C VAL A 248 3.79 3.94 21.88
N THR A 249 3.18 4.09 20.71
CA THR A 249 3.84 3.81 19.42
C THR A 249 4.54 5.05 18.84
N ARG A 250 4.23 6.26 19.34
CA ARG A 250 4.65 7.56 18.80
C ARG A 250 4.30 7.72 17.32
N ALA A 251 3.21 7.12 16.92
CA ALA A 251 2.69 7.19 15.56
C ALA A 251 1.45 8.10 15.50
N VAL A 252 1.26 8.69 14.33
CA VAL A 252 0.08 9.50 14.00
C VAL A 252 -0.76 8.71 13.00
N LYS A 253 -2.06 8.65 13.23
CA LYS A 253 -3.00 8.00 12.34
C LYS A 253 -3.41 8.96 11.23
N LEU A 254 -3.29 8.51 9.99
CA LEU A 254 -3.71 9.22 8.79
C LEU A 254 -4.83 8.43 8.11
N ARG A 255 -5.67 9.17 7.41
CA ARG A 255 -6.73 8.62 6.58
C ARG A 255 -6.54 9.05 5.14
N ALA A 256 -6.46 8.08 4.24
CA ALA A 256 -6.47 8.31 2.81
C ALA A 256 -7.84 7.96 2.22
N SER A 257 -8.28 8.77 1.25
CA SER A 257 -9.41 8.45 0.38
C SER A 257 -8.90 7.76 -0.89
N VAL A 258 -9.63 6.76 -1.36
CA VAL A 258 -9.39 6.14 -2.66
C VAL A 258 -10.00 7.06 -3.73
N GLU A 259 -9.21 7.48 -4.72
CA GLU A 259 -9.68 8.32 -5.83
C GLU A 259 -10.44 7.48 -6.86
N GLU A 260 -11.46 8.08 -7.45
CA GLU A 260 -12.15 7.50 -8.60
C GLU A 260 -11.28 7.65 -9.84
N VAL A 261 -10.98 6.53 -10.50
CA VAL A 261 -10.29 6.55 -11.78
C VAL A 261 -11.28 6.94 -12.87
N GLN A 262 -10.96 8.01 -13.61
CA GLN A 262 -11.71 8.43 -14.78
C GLN A 262 -11.00 7.93 -16.06
N GLY A 263 -11.76 7.44 -17.06
CA GLY A 263 -11.22 6.97 -18.33
C GLY A 263 -11.18 5.45 -18.48
N ASP A 264 -10.33 4.96 -19.37
CA ASP A 264 -10.28 3.53 -19.80
C ASP A 264 -9.96 2.52 -18.68
N GLY A 265 -9.43 2.95 -17.56
CA GLY A 265 -9.18 2.11 -16.37
C GLY A 265 -10.31 2.05 -15.35
N LYS A 266 -11.42 2.77 -15.54
CA LYS A 266 -12.50 2.91 -14.55
C LYS A 266 -13.11 1.56 -14.15
N ALA A 267 -13.47 0.74 -15.12
CA ALA A 267 -14.13 -0.56 -14.83
C ALA A 267 -13.23 -1.51 -14.02
N GLU A 268 -11.92 -1.42 -14.18
CA GLU A 268 -10.95 -2.23 -13.47
C GLU A 268 -10.66 -1.69 -12.06
N ALA A 269 -10.59 -0.37 -11.94
CA ALA A 269 -10.48 0.31 -10.65
C ALA A 269 -11.74 0.12 -9.80
N ASP A 270 -12.93 0.17 -10.38
CA ASP A 270 -14.20 -0.11 -9.69
C ASP A 270 -14.25 -1.57 -9.20
N LYS A 271 -13.83 -2.54 -10.01
CA LYS A 271 -13.71 -3.94 -9.57
C LYS A 271 -12.73 -4.11 -8.40
N LEU A 272 -11.62 -3.39 -8.45
CA LEU A 272 -10.61 -3.44 -7.39
C LEU A 272 -11.12 -2.77 -6.11
N ARG A 273 -11.83 -1.65 -6.25
CA ARG A 273 -12.51 -0.96 -5.15
C ARG A 273 -13.61 -1.83 -4.53
N ASP A 274 -14.41 -2.50 -5.36
CA ASP A 274 -15.44 -3.44 -4.92
C ASP A 274 -14.86 -4.70 -4.24
N ALA A 275 -13.59 -5.03 -4.49
CA ALA A 275 -12.87 -6.10 -3.82
C ALA A 275 -12.37 -5.69 -2.43
N LEU A 276 -12.18 -4.38 -2.16
CA LEU A 276 -11.79 -3.89 -0.85
C LEU A 276 -12.91 -4.15 0.17
N ARG A 277 -12.58 -4.87 1.21
CA ARG A 277 -13.48 -5.12 2.33
C ARG A 277 -12.98 -4.40 3.57
N PRO A 278 -13.84 -3.76 4.35
CA PRO A 278 -13.46 -3.23 5.65
C PRO A 278 -12.76 -4.30 6.49
N GLY A 279 -11.67 -3.91 7.15
CA GLY A 279 -10.80 -4.82 7.89
C GLY A 279 -9.68 -5.48 7.08
N MET A 280 -9.63 -5.35 5.74
CA MET A 280 -8.50 -5.84 4.94
C MET A 280 -7.27 -4.97 5.15
N PHE A 281 -6.09 -5.61 5.14
CA PHE A 281 -4.81 -4.90 5.15
C PHE A 281 -4.37 -4.57 3.73
N VAL A 282 -3.78 -3.38 3.57
CA VAL A 282 -3.24 -2.88 2.31
C VAL A 282 -1.89 -2.22 2.55
N THR A 283 -1.02 -2.24 1.54
CA THR A 283 0.21 -1.47 1.57
C THR A 283 -0.06 -0.08 1.01
N VAL A 284 0.27 0.94 1.80
CA VAL A 284 0.14 2.36 1.41
C VAL A 284 1.53 2.92 1.17
N SER A 285 1.75 3.45 -0.03
CA SER A 285 2.96 4.18 -0.39
C SER A 285 2.61 5.66 -0.56
N VAL A 286 2.96 6.48 0.43
CA VAL A 286 2.77 7.93 0.36
C VAL A 286 3.87 8.51 -0.53
N VAL A 287 3.49 9.25 -1.57
CA VAL A 287 4.43 9.95 -2.43
C VAL A 287 4.79 11.27 -1.76
N LEU A 288 6.04 11.39 -1.34
CA LEU A 288 6.54 12.60 -0.71
C LEU A 288 6.80 13.68 -1.77
N PRO A 289 6.61 14.97 -1.43
CA PRO A 289 6.84 16.07 -2.38
C PRO A 289 8.33 16.22 -2.74
N GLU A 290 9.23 15.74 -1.89
CA GLU A 290 10.66 15.79 -2.11
C GLU A 290 11.08 14.70 -3.09
N ARG A 291 11.78 15.10 -4.16
CA ARG A 291 12.46 14.19 -5.05
C ARG A 291 13.92 14.09 -4.65
N ALA A 292 14.39 12.87 -4.49
CA ALA A 292 15.80 12.63 -4.20
C ALA A 292 16.57 12.52 -5.53
N SER A 293 17.57 13.38 -5.72
CA SER A 293 18.55 13.17 -6.78
C SER A 293 19.45 12.01 -6.37
N VAL A 294 19.31 10.88 -7.03
CA VAL A 294 20.05 9.66 -6.72
C VAL A 294 20.94 9.25 -7.88
N VAL A 295 22.13 8.77 -7.56
CA VAL A 295 22.96 8.05 -8.52
C VAL A 295 22.57 6.58 -8.43
N PHE A 296 22.26 5.95 -9.54
CA PHE A 296 21.84 4.55 -9.55
C PHE A 296 22.64 3.71 -10.52
N VAL A 297 22.79 2.44 -10.16
CA VAL A 297 23.49 1.41 -10.93
C VAL A 297 22.63 0.16 -11.02
N PRO A 298 22.85 -0.74 -12.00
CA PRO A 298 22.23 -2.06 -12.00
C PRO A 298 22.57 -2.82 -10.73
N ALA A 299 21.59 -3.54 -10.16
CA ALA A 299 21.76 -4.31 -8.93
C ALA A 299 22.89 -5.36 -9.03
N THR A 300 23.15 -5.86 -10.25
CA THR A 300 24.24 -6.80 -10.55
C THR A 300 25.63 -6.21 -10.38
N SER A 301 25.77 -4.86 -10.32
CA SER A 301 27.06 -4.20 -10.06
C SER A 301 27.47 -4.27 -8.61
N ILE A 302 26.55 -4.58 -7.68
CA ILE A 302 26.80 -4.51 -6.24
C ILE A 302 27.30 -5.84 -5.75
N MET A 303 28.51 -5.84 -5.18
CA MET A 303 29.09 -6.96 -4.46
C MET A 303 28.79 -6.80 -2.97
N ARG A 304 28.03 -7.74 -2.45
CA ARG A 304 27.67 -7.81 -1.03
C ARG A 304 28.64 -8.71 -0.29
N ALA A 305 29.27 -8.18 0.74
CA ALA A 305 30.17 -8.90 1.61
C ALA A 305 29.84 -8.63 3.08
N PRO A 306 30.22 -9.47 4.02
CA PRO A 306 29.96 -9.26 5.46
C PRO A 306 30.54 -7.94 6.00
N TYR A 307 31.58 -7.43 5.37
CA TYR A 307 32.28 -6.19 5.74
C TYR A 307 31.79 -4.95 4.99
N GLY A 308 30.77 -5.08 4.11
CA GLY A 308 30.14 -3.96 3.41
C GLY A 308 29.85 -4.24 1.95
N ASN A 309 29.09 -3.33 1.36
CA ASN A 309 28.75 -3.35 -0.07
C ASN A 309 29.84 -2.60 -0.86
N SER A 310 30.22 -3.15 -2.01
CA SER A 310 31.20 -2.52 -2.89
C SER A 310 30.82 -2.66 -4.35
N VAL A 311 31.37 -1.81 -5.19
CA VAL A 311 31.30 -1.89 -6.66
C VAL A 311 32.71 -1.83 -7.22
N TYR A 312 32.91 -2.31 -8.43
CA TYR A 312 34.15 -2.08 -9.17
C TYR A 312 33.93 -0.97 -10.18
N ILE A 313 34.73 0.11 -10.04
CA ILE A 313 34.76 1.23 -10.97
C ILE A 313 35.88 0.98 -11.97
N VAL A 314 35.59 1.14 -13.25
CA VAL A 314 36.59 1.02 -14.33
C VAL A 314 37.25 2.38 -14.52
N GLU A 315 38.58 2.43 -14.35
CA GLU A 315 39.39 3.66 -14.50
C GLU A 315 40.42 3.44 -15.61
N ASP A 316 40.57 4.47 -16.45
CA ASP A 316 41.66 4.51 -17.47
C ASP A 316 42.95 4.97 -16.81
N LYS A 317 43.96 4.10 -16.80
CA LYS A 317 45.28 4.43 -16.26
C LYS A 317 46.30 4.46 -17.39
N LYS A 318 47.02 5.59 -17.53
CA LYS A 318 48.02 5.77 -18.59
C LYS A 318 49.22 4.84 -18.40
N ASP A 319 49.62 4.54 -17.14
CA ASP A 319 50.71 3.65 -16.79
C ASP A 319 50.14 2.37 -16.16
N GLY A 320 49.58 1.49 -16.99
CA GLY A 320 49.11 0.17 -16.57
C GLY A 320 50.22 -0.87 -16.52
N PRO A 321 49.92 -2.15 -16.25
CA PRO A 321 50.90 -3.22 -16.24
C PRO A 321 51.67 -3.28 -17.57
N GLY A 322 52.99 -3.26 -17.47
CA GLY A 322 53.89 -3.21 -18.63
C GLY A 322 54.04 -1.84 -19.29
N GLY A 323 53.66 -0.72 -18.65
CA GLY A 323 53.81 0.63 -19.16
C GLY A 323 52.88 0.98 -20.34
N LYS A 324 51.83 0.22 -20.54
CA LYS A 324 50.80 0.48 -21.59
C LYS A 324 49.53 1.01 -20.95
N PRO A 325 48.77 1.89 -21.65
CA PRO A 325 47.43 2.28 -21.17
C PRO A 325 46.54 1.05 -20.91
N ALA A 326 45.96 0.99 -19.74
CA ALA A 326 45.09 -0.13 -19.37
C ALA A 326 43.91 0.35 -18.56
N LYS A 327 42.78 -0.32 -18.74
CA LYS A 327 41.63 -0.15 -17.86
C LYS A 327 41.81 -1.02 -16.59
N LEU A 328 41.66 -0.42 -15.44
CA LEU A 328 41.81 -1.10 -14.15
C LEU A 328 40.49 -1.06 -13.40
N ALA A 329 40.15 -2.17 -12.72
CA ALA A 329 38.99 -2.24 -11.83
C ALA A 329 39.39 -1.84 -10.41
N ARG A 330 38.92 -0.68 -9.96
CA ARG A 330 39.11 -0.22 -8.57
C ARG A 330 37.88 -0.58 -7.73
N GLN A 331 38.12 -1.31 -6.65
CA GLN A 331 37.06 -1.59 -5.69
C GLN A 331 36.73 -0.35 -4.87
N GLN A 332 35.46 0.05 -4.86
CA GLN A 332 34.95 1.17 -4.12
C GLN A 332 33.83 0.70 -3.19
N PHE A 333 33.97 0.96 -1.89
CA PHE A 333 32.89 0.73 -0.93
C PHE A 333 31.80 1.77 -1.15
N VAL A 334 30.54 1.31 -1.04
CA VAL A 334 29.37 2.12 -1.32
C VAL A 334 28.31 1.97 -0.23
N ARG A 335 27.59 3.06 0.03
CA ARG A 335 26.36 2.99 0.79
C ARG A 335 25.20 2.83 -0.18
N VAL A 336 24.48 1.71 -0.04
CA VAL A 336 23.38 1.33 -0.89
C VAL A 336 22.09 1.92 -0.32
N GLY A 337 21.35 2.64 -1.12
CA GLY A 337 20.04 3.21 -0.82
C GLY A 337 18.88 2.33 -1.29
N VAL A 338 17.80 2.97 -1.74
CA VAL A 338 16.57 2.28 -2.19
C VAL A 338 16.79 1.55 -3.52
N SER A 339 16.13 0.40 -3.67
CA SER A 339 16.09 -0.34 -4.94
C SER A 339 14.81 -0.03 -5.70
N ARG A 340 14.91 0.10 -7.04
CA ARG A 340 13.78 0.30 -7.92
C ARG A 340 13.91 -0.62 -9.15
N GLY A 341 13.13 -1.69 -9.16
CA GLY A 341 13.29 -2.75 -10.15
C GLY A 341 14.68 -3.37 -10.10
N ASP A 342 15.35 -3.44 -11.25
CA ASP A 342 16.70 -3.99 -11.38
C ASP A 342 17.81 -2.97 -11.04
N PHE A 343 17.45 -1.77 -10.60
CA PHE A 343 18.39 -0.71 -10.24
C PHE A 343 18.42 -0.46 -8.73
N VAL A 344 19.56 -0.02 -8.27
CA VAL A 344 19.80 0.32 -6.87
C VAL A 344 20.44 1.73 -6.80
N ALA A 345 19.87 2.56 -5.94
CA ALA A 345 20.44 3.86 -5.63
C ALA A 345 21.72 3.70 -4.80
N ILE A 346 22.70 4.55 -5.06
CA ILE A 346 23.93 4.64 -4.30
C ILE A 346 23.95 6.01 -3.61
N ASP A 347 23.86 6.01 -2.30
CA ASP A 347 23.86 7.23 -1.50
C ASP A 347 25.26 7.83 -1.39
N GLU A 348 26.30 6.97 -1.30
CA GLU A 348 27.69 7.39 -1.18
C GLU A 348 28.62 6.42 -1.91
N GLY A 349 29.67 6.95 -2.54
CA GLY A 349 30.77 6.16 -3.09
C GLY A 349 30.85 6.07 -4.61
N VAL A 350 29.80 6.45 -5.35
CA VAL A 350 29.80 6.51 -6.82
C VAL A 350 29.21 7.83 -7.28
N THR A 351 29.81 8.41 -8.32
CA THR A 351 29.29 9.63 -8.98
C THR A 351 28.71 9.30 -10.35
N ALA A 352 27.74 10.12 -10.78
CA ALA A 352 27.18 9.97 -12.12
C ALA A 352 28.26 10.07 -13.21
N GLY A 353 28.15 9.24 -14.23
CA GLY A 353 29.12 9.16 -15.32
C GLY A 353 30.25 8.15 -15.10
N GLN A 354 30.45 7.61 -13.90
CA GLN A 354 31.42 6.56 -13.66
C GLN A 354 30.97 5.22 -14.27
N GLU A 355 31.93 4.50 -14.87
CA GLU A 355 31.71 3.20 -15.45
C GLU A 355 31.89 2.13 -14.38
N VAL A 356 30.81 1.36 -14.08
CA VAL A 356 30.80 0.30 -13.06
C VAL A 356 30.67 -1.07 -13.71
N VAL A 357 31.34 -2.07 -13.12
CA VAL A 357 31.27 -3.45 -13.60
C VAL A 357 29.93 -4.07 -13.21
N THR A 358 29.22 -4.64 -14.19
CA THR A 358 27.93 -5.34 -13.98
C THR A 358 28.03 -6.84 -14.11
N LEU A 359 28.97 -7.34 -14.92
CA LEU A 359 29.22 -8.74 -15.16
C LEU A 359 30.70 -9.08 -14.93
N GLY A 360 30.97 -10.22 -14.31
CA GLY A 360 32.32 -10.70 -14.06
C GLY A 360 33.02 -10.11 -12.82
N ALA A 361 32.31 -9.29 -12.02
CA ALA A 361 32.85 -8.65 -10.81
C ALA A 361 33.47 -9.68 -9.81
N PHE A 362 32.90 -10.86 -9.68
CA PHE A 362 33.35 -11.91 -8.76
C PHE A 362 34.76 -12.45 -9.06
N LYS A 363 35.28 -12.24 -10.28
CA LYS A 363 36.65 -12.66 -10.69
C LYS A 363 37.69 -11.59 -10.37
N LEU A 364 37.25 -10.37 -10.08
CA LEU A 364 38.12 -9.23 -9.96
C LEU A 364 38.76 -9.11 -8.58
N ARG A 365 39.98 -8.57 -8.57
CA ARG A 365 40.66 -8.07 -7.38
C ARG A 365 40.87 -6.56 -7.58
N ASN A 366 41.06 -5.85 -6.49
CA ASN A 366 41.33 -4.42 -6.54
C ASN A 366 42.59 -4.15 -7.38
N GLY A 367 42.46 -3.29 -8.40
CA GLY A 367 43.54 -2.95 -9.32
C GLY A 367 43.75 -3.97 -10.46
N ALA A 368 42.86 -4.95 -10.62
CA ALA A 368 42.97 -5.92 -11.72
C ALA A 368 42.80 -5.23 -13.10
N PRO A 369 43.65 -5.58 -14.09
CA PRO A 369 43.44 -5.11 -15.46
C PRO A 369 42.18 -5.77 -16.04
N VAL A 370 41.36 -4.94 -16.73
CA VAL A 370 40.10 -5.36 -17.32
C VAL A 370 40.01 -4.91 -18.78
N PHE A 371 39.26 -5.65 -19.58
CA PHE A 371 38.79 -5.15 -20.88
C PHE A 371 37.26 -5.23 -20.91
N VAL A 372 36.64 -4.19 -21.42
CA VAL A 372 35.19 -4.07 -21.48
C VAL A 372 34.69 -4.86 -22.68
N ASN A 373 33.81 -5.83 -22.40
CA ASN A 373 33.05 -6.55 -23.42
C ASN A 373 31.56 -6.47 -23.05
N ASN A 374 30.83 -5.66 -23.83
CA ASN A 374 29.40 -5.43 -23.67
C ASN A 374 28.57 -6.15 -24.74
N GLU A 375 29.09 -7.22 -25.37
CA GLU A 375 28.30 -8.05 -26.31
C GLU A 375 27.11 -8.71 -25.63
N ILE A 376 27.26 -9.11 -24.37
CA ILE A 376 26.18 -9.61 -23.53
C ILE A 376 25.73 -8.45 -22.62
N GLN A 377 24.69 -7.74 -23.03
CA GLN A 377 24.08 -6.71 -22.19
C GLN A 377 22.87 -7.28 -21.46
N LEU A 378 22.88 -7.13 -20.13
CA LEU A 378 21.66 -7.22 -19.34
C LEU A 378 20.83 -5.99 -19.67
N SER A 379 19.54 -6.19 -19.92
CA SER A 379 18.58 -5.09 -20.13
C SER A 379 17.83 -4.84 -18.82
N PRO A 380 18.45 -4.14 -17.86
CA PRO A 380 17.81 -3.87 -16.57
C PRO A 380 16.62 -2.93 -16.78
N SER A 381 15.51 -3.21 -16.08
CA SER A 381 14.28 -2.43 -16.14
C SER A 381 13.95 -1.85 -14.78
N GLN A 382 13.37 -0.64 -14.74
CA GLN A 382 12.83 -0.06 -13.51
C GLN A 382 11.52 -0.72 -13.07
N THR A 383 10.84 -1.40 -14.00
CA THR A 383 9.62 -2.18 -13.78
C THR A 383 9.79 -3.56 -14.42
N PRO A 384 10.62 -4.44 -13.83
CA PRO A 384 10.83 -5.76 -14.36
C PRO A 384 9.53 -6.58 -14.33
N ASN A 385 9.21 -7.22 -15.43
CA ASN A 385 8.08 -8.16 -15.52
C ASN A 385 8.64 -9.56 -15.84
N PRO A 386 9.14 -10.31 -14.85
CA PRO A 386 9.69 -11.63 -15.08
C PRO A 386 8.59 -12.57 -15.57
N GLN A 387 8.75 -13.12 -16.77
CA GLN A 387 7.91 -14.21 -17.27
C GLN A 387 8.40 -15.49 -16.59
N ASN A 388 7.63 -16.01 -15.66
CA ASN A 388 7.83 -17.38 -15.18
C ASN A 388 7.49 -18.32 -16.33
N ARG A 389 8.54 -18.93 -16.92
CA ARG A 389 8.42 -20.06 -17.82
C ARG A 389 8.42 -21.36 -17.05
#